data_9c8b50ddc92f191f4a9017130c21dde1
#
_entry.id   9c8b50ddc92f191f4a9017130c21dde1
#
_cell.length_a   1.000
_cell.length_b   1.000
_cell.length_c   1.000
_cell.angle_alpha   90.00
_cell.angle_beta   90.00
_cell.angle_gamma   90.00
#
_symmetry.space_group_name_H-M   'P 1'
#
loop_
_entity.id
_entity.type
_entity.pdbx_description
1 polymer ?
#
loop_
_entity_poly.entity_id
_entity_poly.type
_entity_poly.pdbx_seq_one_letter_code
_entity_poly.pdbx_strand_id
1 'polypeptide(L)'
;MIFRLSVEERRLRHEDRLKTIRLRMAIWHELDECGITTPAEIGVAFGMPPAEAVKLMTRHQWREGDVALLEAAAARLGVQVPSP
;
A
#
# COMPACT_ATOMS: atom_id res chain seq x y z
N MET A 1 -25.16 -18.69 11.87
CA MET A 1 -24.98 -17.35 12.42
C MET A 1 -24.51 -16.40 11.32
N ILE A 2 -25.26 -15.37 11.05
CA ILE A 2 -24.90 -14.44 9.99
C ILE A 2 -23.98 -13.38 10.57
N PHE A 3 -22.78 -13.32 10.03
CA PHE A 3 -21.84 -12.30 10.43
C PHE A 3 -22.21 -10.99 9.75
N ARG A 4 -22.68 -10.05 10.52
CA ARG A 4 -22.93 -8.70 10.01
C ARG A 4 -21.87 -7.77 10.59
N LEU A 5 -21.16 -7.11 9.71
CA LEU A 5 -20.27 -6.05 10.13
C LEU A 5 -21.11 -4.84 10.54
N SER A 6 -20.71 -4.19 11.62
CA SER A 6 -21.33 -2.93 12.00
C SER A 6 -21.08 -1.86 10.92
N VAL A 7 -21.89 -0.80 10.95
CA VAL A 7 -21.70 0.32 10.03
C VAL A 7 -20.30 0.93 10.20
N GLU A 8 -19.81 0.99 11.42
CA GLU A 8 -18.47 1.51 11.72
C GLU A 8 -17.38 0.63 11.13
N GLU A 9 -17.51 -0.69 11.26
CA GLU A 9 -16.56 -1.64 10.68
C GLU A 9 -16.52 -1.54 9.16
N ARG A 10 -17.67 -1.40 8.52
CA ARG A 10 -17.75 -1.20 7.07
C ARG A 10 -17.07 0.09 6.64
N ARG A 11 -17.29 1.16 7.41
CA ARG A 11 -16.68 2.45 7.14
C ARG A 11 -15.16 2.38 7.25
N LEU A 12 -14.64 1.75 8.32
CA LEU A 12 -13.21 1.57 8.51
C LEU A 12 -12.57 0.77 7.39
N ARG A 13 -13.22 -0.31 6.95
CA ARG A 13 -12.73 -1.11 5.82
C ARG A 13 -12.71 -0.32 4.52
N HIS A 14 -13.72 0.49 4.30
CA HIS A 14 -13.80 1.34 3.13
C HIS A 14 -12.70 2.40 3.16
N GLU A 15 -12.48 3.02 4.30
CA GLU A 15 -11.42 4.01 4.50
C GLU A 15 -10.05 3.38 4.28
N ASP A 16 -9.83 2.16 4.78
CA ASP A 16 -8.58 1.42 4.59
C ASP A 16 -8.32 1.12 3.11
N ARG A 17 -9.35 0.77 2.36
CA ARG A 17 -9.23 0.54 0.91
C ARG A 17 -8.83 1.81 0.19
N LEU A 18 -9.48 2.93 0.51
CA LEU A 18 -9.15 4.22 -0.08
C LEU A 18 -7.73 4.64 0.27
N LYS A 19 -7.34 4.43 1.52
CA LYS A 19 -5.99 4.73 1.99
C LYS A 19 -4.96 3.88 1.25
N THR A 20 -5.25 2.59 1.05
CA THR A 20 -4.38 1.68 0.30
C THR A 20 -4.18 2.16 -1.13
N ILE A 21 -5.26 2.56 -1.79
CA ILE A 21 -5.20 3.07 -3.17
C ILE A 21 -4.34 4.34 -3.23
N ARG A 22 -4.57 5.27 -2.33
CA ARG A 22 -3.81 6.53 -2.28
C ARG A 22 -2.33 6.29 -1.99
N LEU A 23 -2.03 5.39 -1.06
CA LEU A 23 -0.66 5.01 -0.74
C LEU A 23 0.04 4.39 -1.95
N ARG A 24 -0.62 3.47 -2.64
CA ARG A 24 -0.06 2.85 -3.84
C ARG A 24 0.21 3.88 -4.93
N MET A 25 -0.73 4.77 -5.16
CA MET A 25 -0.54 5.82 -6.17
C MET A 25 0.63 6.74 -5.82
N ALA A 26 0.73 7.16 -4.58
CA ALA A 26 1.82 8.03 -4.13
C ALA A 26 3.17 7.31 -4.23
N ILE A 27 3.23 6.04 -3.85
CA ILE A 27 4.45 5.24 -3.94
C ILE A 27 4.84 5.02 -5.40
N TRP A 28 3.89 4.65 -6.27
CA TRP A 28 4.15 4.49 -7.70
C TRP A 28 4.72 5.77 -8.32
N HIS A 29 4.14 6.90 -7.95
CA HIS A 29 4.62 8.20 -8.43
C HIS A 29 6.07 8.44 -8.00
N GLU A 30 6.40 8.16 -6.74
CA GLU A 30 7.75 8.32 -6.23
C GLU A 30 8.74 7.36 -6.89
N LEU A 31 8.33 6.10 -7.09
CA LEU A 31 9.16 5.13 -7.80
C LEU A 31 9.47 5.59 -9.23
N ASP A 32 8.47 6.16 -9.90
CA ASP A 32 8.63 6.71 -11.23
C ASP A 32 9.60 7.90 -11.24
N GLU A 33 9.44 8.80 -10.29
CA GLU A 33 10.34 9.96 -10.12
C GLU A 33 11.79 9.55 -9.85
N CYS A 34 11.99 8.46 -9.10
CA CYS A 34 13.31 7.94 -8.79
C CYS A 34 13.89 7.04 -9.88
N GLY A 35 13.12 6.75 -10.94
CA GLY A 35 13.55 5.84 -12.00
C GLY A 35 13.61 4.40 -11.60
N ILE A 36 12.87 4.01 -10.57
CA ILE A 36 12.82 2.63 -10.08
C ILE A 36 11.77 1.88 -10.89
N THR A 37 12.22 0.95 -11.74
CA THR A 37 11.32 0.28 -12.69
C THR A 37 11.34 -1.25 -12.60
N THR A 38 12.32 -1.84 -11.93
CA THR A 38 12.46 -3.31 -11.85
C THR A 38 11.97 -3.81 -10.50
N PRO A 39 11.45 -5.07 -10.45
CA PRO A 39 11.06 -5.68 -9.16
C PRO A 39 12.20 -5.73 -8.15
N ALA A 40 13.43 -5.97 -8.59
CA ALA A 40 14.59 -5.99 -7.71
C ALA A 40 14.81 -4.63 -7.03
N GLU A 41 14.71 -3.56 -7.80
CA GLU A 41 14.86 -2.20 -7.27
C GLU A 41 13.72 -1.84 -6.32
N ILE A 42 12.50 -2.24 -6.65
CA ILE A 42 11.32 -2.03 -5.79
C ILE A 42 11.52 -2.76 -4.46
N GLY A 43 11.98 -4.01 -4.52
CA GLY A 43 12.26 -4.80 -3.32
C GLY A 43 13.30 -4.14 -2.42
N VAL A 44 14.36 -3.63 -2.98
CA VAL A 44 15.40 -2.89 -2.24
C VAL A 44 14.80 -1.65 -1.58
N ALA A 45 14.01 -0.89 -2.34
CA ALA A 45 13.37 0.34 -1.82
C ALA A 45 12.42 0.05 -0.66
N PHE A 46 11.71 -1.07 -0.71
CA PHE A 46 10.76 -1.47 0.32
C PHE A 46 11.39 -2.28 1.46
N GLY A 47 12.62 -2.73 1.29
CA GLY A 47 13.27 -3.59 2.28
C GLY A 47 12.66 -4.98 2.38
N MET A 48 12.16 -5.52 1.28
CA MET A 48 11.52 -6.84 1.22
C MET A 48 11.89 -7.57 -0.07
N PRO A 49 11.63 -8.89 -0.18
CA PRO A 49 11.91 -9.64 -1.41
C PRO A 49 11.16 -9.03 -2.61
N PRO A 50 11.75 -9.05 -3.81
CA PRO A 50 11.13 -8.45 -5.00
C PRO A 50 9.72 -8.94 -5.28
N ALA A 51 9.46 -10.24 -5.17
CA ALA A 51 8.14 -10.80 -5.41
C ALA A 51 7.10 -10.27 -4.41
N GLU A 52 7.48 -10.13 -3.16
CA GLU A 52 6.59 -9.60 -2.12
C GLU A 52 6.29 -8.12 -2.34
N ALA A 53 7.30 -7.35 -2.72
CA ALA A 53 7.14 -5.92 -3.00
C ALA A 53 6.18 -5.70 -4.17
N VAL A 54 6.35 -6.46 -5.25
CA VAL A 54 5.47 -6.37 -6.42
C VAL A 54 4.05 -6.79 -6.08
N LYS A 55 3.87 -7.87 -5.32
CA LYS A 55 2.54 -8.29 -4.87
C LYS A 55 1.86 -7.22 -4.05
N LEU A 56 2.57 -6.59 -3.14
CA LEU A 56 2.02 -5.51 -2.32
C LEU A 56 1.49 -4.36 -3.17
N MET A 57 2.21 -4.02 -4.24
CA MET A 57 1.87 -2.90 -5.11
C MET A 57 0.81 -3.22 -6.17
N THR A 58 0.65 -4.50 -6.53
CA THR A 58 -0.22 -4.89 -7.64
C THR A 58 -1.42 -5.75 -7.22
N ARG A 59 -1.51 -6.09 -5.95
CA ARG A 59 -2.59 -6.94 -5.43
C ARG A 59 -3.95 -6.28 -5.62
N HIS A 60 -4.87 -6.99 -6.25
CA HIS A 60 -6.22 -6.49 -6.47
C HIS A 60 -7.10 -6.61 -5.23
N GLN A 61 -6.87 -7.64 -4.42
CA GLN A 61 -7.64 -7.84 -3.21
C GLN A 61 -6.97 -7.13 -2.04
N TRP A 62 -7.79 -6.40 -1.29
CA TRP A 62 -7.32 -5.78 -0.04
C TRP A 62 -7.09 -6.88 1.00
N ARG A 63 -5.98 -6.80 1.69
CA ARG A 63 -5.65 -7.66 2.82
C ARG A 63 -5.37 -6.83 4.05
N GLU A 64 -5.77 -7.38 5.21
CA GLU A 64 -5.44 -6.77 6.49
C GLU A 64 -3.92 -6.69 6.63
N GLY A 65 -3.44 -5.54 7.06
CA GLY A 65 -2.01 -5.29 7.20
C GLY A 65 -1.36 -4.64 5.99
N ASP A 66 -1.99 -4.61 4.82
CA ASP A 66 -1.44 -3.98 3.63
C ASP A 66 -1.19 -2.48 3.85
N VAL A 67 -2.08 -1.80 4.57
CA VAL A 67 -1.92 -0.37 4.87
C VAL A 67 -0.64 -0.14 5.65
N ALA A 68 -0.39 -0.95 6.68
CA ALA A 68 0.82 -0.81 7.49
C ALA A 68 2.10 -1.04 6.68
N LEU A 69 2.09 -2.05 5.80
CA LEU A 69 3.23 -2.33 4.93
C LEU A 69 3.46 -1.19 3.92
N LEU A 70 2.39 -0.66 3.35
CA LEU A 70 2.48 0.46 2.42
C LEU A 70 2.93 1.74 3.11
N GLU A 71 2.46 1.99 4.33
CA GLU A 71 2.92 3.13 5.12
C GLU A 71 4.42 3.04 5.43
N ALA A 72 4.89 1.86 5.77
CA ALA A 72 6.31 1.64 6.03
C ALA A 72 7.13 1.85 4.75
N ALA A 73 6.66 1.36 3.61
CA ALA A 73 7.31 1.57 2.31
C ALA A 73 7.35 3.06 1.95
N ALA A 74 6.24 3.76 2.15
CA ALA A 74 6.17 5.20 1.89
C ALA A 74 7.16 5.97 2.77
N ALA A 75 7.27 5.60 4.04
CA ALA A 75 8.22 6.22 4.96
C ALA A 75 9.67 6.02 4.52
N ARG A 76 10.00 4.82 4.04
CA ARG A 76 11.34 4.53 3.52
C ARG A 76 11.68 5.36 2.28
N LEU A 77 10.68 5.64 1.45
CA LEU A 77 10.84 6.45 0.24
C LEU A 77 10.75 7.95 0.51
N GLY A 78 10.36 8.35 1.71
CA GLY A 78 10.15 9.76 2.04
C GLY A 78 8.88 10.34 1.43
N VAL A 79 7.92 9.48 1.10
CA VAL A 79 6.65 9.91 0.51
C VAL A 79 5.72 10.44 1.59
N GLN A 80 5.17 11.62 1.36
CA GLN A 80 4.12 12.16 2.21
C GLN A 80 2.77 11.84 1.59
N VAL A 81 1.97 11.11 2.35
CA VAL A 81 0.61 10.79 1.92
C VAL A 81 -0.32 11.88 2.43
N PRO A 82 -1.10 12.52 1.55
CA PRO A 82 -2.05 13.52 2.01
C PRO A 82 -3.05 12.89 2.98
N SER A 83 -3.22 13.52 4.12
CA SER A 83 -4.25 13.11 5.07
C SER A 83 -5.62 13.32 4.45
N PRO A 84 -6.53 12.38 4.66
CA PRO A 84 -7.89 12.54 4.14
C PRO A 84 -8.61 13.73 4.76
#